data_8012cb3fd1c69f5bf48c4ef00ea99dbd
#
_entry.id   8012cb3fd1c69f5bf48c4ef00ea99dbd
#
_cell.length_a   1.000
_cell.length_b   1.000
_cell.length_c   1.000
_cell.angle_alpha   90.00
_cell.angle_beta   90.00
_cell.angle_gamma   90.00
#
_symmetry.space_group_name_H-M   'P 1'
#
loop_
_entity.id
_entity.type
_entity.pdbx_description
1 polymer ?
#
loop_
_entity_poly.entity_id
_entity_poly.type
_entity_poly.pdbx_seq_one_letter_code
_entity_poly.pdbx_strand_id
1 'polypeptide(L)'
;MESFFFKKRSARSEVSSELGRTKQKRSKNYEKAQVKVAKLHHKIANTRKNFHLQVAHELCDHADMIFVEDIDFRVSAKGFLGKNMLDASFGQFRTLLSWVCWKRGKYFAEVDHKYTSQICPHCGTHTGKKELSEREHNSDD
;
A
#
# COMPACT_ATOMS: atom_id res chain seq x y z
N MET A 1 16.44 -2.26 -2.34
CA MET A 1 15.01 -2.60 -2.08
C MET A 1 14.24 -3.07 -3.31
N GLU A 2 14.55 -2.61 -4.51
CA GLU A 2 13.87 -3.00 -5.78
C GLU A 2 14.00 -4.48 -6.18
N SER A 3 15.11 -5.15 -5.88
CA SER A 3 15.35 -6.54 -6.33
C SER A 3 14.44 -7.58 -5.65
N PHE A 4 13.91 -7.26 -4.46
CA PHE A 4 13.10 -8.20 -3.67
C PHE A 4 11.65 -8.31 -4.19
N PHE A 5 11.07 -7.20 -4.66
CA PHE A 5 9.74 -7.19 -5.27
C PHE A 5 9.74 -7.79 -6.69
N PHE A 6 10.81 -7.60 -7.45
CA PHE A 6 10.94 -8.13 -8.82
C PHE A 6 11.04 -9.66 -8.84
N LYS A 7 11.85 -10.26 -7.94
CA LYS A 7 11.97 -11.73 -7.82
C LYS A 7 10.66 -12.42 -7.45
N LYS A 8 9.78 -11.76 -6.67
CA LYS A 8 8.47 -12.32 -6.29
C LYS A 8 7.44 -12.28 -7.40
N ARG A 9 7.52 -11.32 -8.33
CA ARG A 9 6.67 -11.29 -9.52
C ARG A 9 6.94 -12.46 -10.45
N SER A 10 8.20 -12.81 -10.66
CA SER A 10 8.61 -13.95 -11.49
C SER A 10 8.06 -15.26 -10.94
N ALA A 11 8.24 -15.54 -9.65
CA ALA A 11 7.73 -16.77 -9.03
C ALA A 11 6.19 -16.91 -9.12
N ARG A 12 5.45 -15.79 -9.03
CA ARG A 12 3.98 -15.80 -9.16
C ARG A 12 3.53 -16.12 -10.60
N SER A 13 4.25 -15.62 -11.60
CA SER A 13 3.94 -15.89 -13.01
C SER A 13 4.23 -17.34 -13.40
N GLU A 14 5.31 -17.91 -12.88
CA GLU A 14 5.69 -19.32 -13.12
C GLU A 14 4.65 -20.29 -12.54
N VAL A 15 4.24 -20.09 -11.28
CA VAL A 15 3.22 -20.94 -10.63
C VAL A 15 1.84 -20.78 -11.28
N SER A 16 1.50 -19.56 -11.75
CA SER A 16 0.26 -19.33 -12.49
C SER A 16 0.28 -20.04 -13.86
N SER A 17 1.45 -20.12 -14.52
CA SER A 17 1.60 -20.85 -15.77
C SER A 17 1.53 -22.37 -15.60
N GLU A 18 2.05 -22.91 -14.50
CA GLU A 18 1.89 -24.33 -14.16
C GLU A 18 0.42 -24.71 -13.92
N LEU A 19 -0.36 -23.82 -13.28
CA LEU A 19 -1.80 -24.03 -13.09
C LEU A 19 -2.56 -24.08 -14.41
N GLY A 20 -2.16 -23.26 -15.39
CA GLY A 20 -2.76 -23.24 -16.73
C GLY A 20 -2.46 -24.48 -17.56
N ARG A 21 -1.37 -25.20 -17.29
CA ARG A 21 -1.01 -26.46 -17.99
C ARG A 21 -1.81 -27.65 -17.51
N THR A 22 -2.34 -27.65 -16.30
CA THR A 22 -3.17 -28.74 -15.77
C THR A 22 -4.61 -28.54 -16.19
N LYS A 23 -4.94 -28.99 -17.41
CA LYS A 23 -6.27 -28.78 -18.04
C LYS A 23 -7.43 -29.52 -17.31
N GLN A 24 -7.14 -30.52 -16.50
CA GLN A 24 -8.17 -31.34 -15.83
C GLN A 24 -8.39 -30.88 -14.40
N LYS A 25 -9.48 -30.11 -14.19
CA LYS A 25 -9.96 -29.77 -12.84
C LYS A 25 -10.21 -31.06 -12.04
N ARG A 26 -9.80 -31.09 -10.77
CA ARG A 26 -9.91 -32.23 -9.83
C ARG A 26 -8.93 -33.38 -10.03
N SER A 27 -7.91 -33.27 -10.87
CA SER A 27 -6.83 -34.27 -10.85
C SER A 27 -5.94 -34.06 -9.62
N LYS A 28 -5.32 -35.15 -9.11
CA LYS A 28 -4.35 -35.07 -7.99
C LYS A 28 -3.22 -34.05 -8.25
N ASN A 29 -2.81 -33.91 -9.50
CA ASN A 29 -1.79 -32.91 -9.89
C ASN A 29 -2.32 -31.49 -9.81
N TYR A 30 -3.59 -31.26 -10.18
CA TYR A 30 -4.25 -29.96 -10.04
C TYR A 30 -4.34 -29.54 -8.56
N GLU A 31 -4.74 -30.46 -7.66
CA GLU A 31 -4.81 -30.20 -6.23
C GLU A 31 -3.44 -29.88 -5.64
N LYS A 32 -2.40 -30.62 -6.00
CA LYS A 32 -1.02 -30.32 -5.60
C LYS A 32 -0.57 -28.95 -6.08
N ALA A 33 -0.91 -28.55 -7.31
CA ALA A 33 -0.59 -27.23 -7.85
C ALA A 33 -1.37 -26.13 -7.11
N GLN A 34 -2.65 -26.32 -6.81
CA GLN A 34 -3.44 -25.37 -6.01
C GLN A 34 -2.82 -25.16 -4.62
N VAL A 35 -2.39 -26.23 -3.94
CA VAL A 35 -1.74 -26.13 -2.63
C VAL A 35 -0.43 -25.32 -2.72
N LYS A 36 0.38 -25.53 -3.78
CA LYS A 36 1.59 -24.74 -4.01
C LYS A 36 1.27 -23.26 -4.18
N VAL A 37 0.26 -22.94 -5.00
CA VAL A 37 -0.21 -21.55 -5.21
C VAL A 37 -0.69 -20.93 -3.91
N ALA A 38 -1.51 -21.63 -3.14
CA ALA A 38 -2.02 -21.13 -1.86
C ALA A 38 -0.89 -20.84 -0.87
N LYS A 39 0.10 -21.75 -0.76
CA LYS A 39 1.30 -21.54 0.08
C LYS A 39 2.10 -20.31 -0.37
N LEU A 40 2.24 -20.10 -1.68
CA LEU A 40 2.96 -18.93 -2.20
C LEU A 40 2.21 -17.63 -1.89
N HIS A 41 0.89 -17.59 -2.08
CA HIS A 41 0.08 -16.43 -1.71
C HIS A 41 0.17 -16.14 -0.22
N HIS A 42 0.09 -17.15 0.63
CA HIS A 42 0.24 -17.00 2.07
C HIS A 42 1.63 -16.44 2.46
N LYS A 43 2.70 -16.97 1.83
CA LYS A 43 4.06 -16.45 2.04
C LYS A 43 4.19 -14.99 1.63
N ILE A 44 3.61 -14.60 0.49
CA ILE A 44 3.63 -13.22 0.00
C ILE A 44 2.87 -12.30 0.98
N ALA A 45 1.67 -12.71 1.42
CA ALA A 45 0.87 -11.96 2.38
C ALA A 45 1.60 -11.75 3.72
N ASN A 46 2.20 -12.81 4.27
CA ASN A 46 2.95 -12.73 5.52
C ASN A 46 4.19 -11.85 5.40
N THR A 47 4.92 -11.95 4.29
CA THR A 47 6.10 -11.09 4.07
C THR A 47 5.70 -9.61 3.98
N ARG A 48 4.58 -9.32 3.32
CA ARG A 48 4.04 -7.96 3.21
C ARG A 48 3.61 -7.42 4.58
N LYS A 49 2.85 -8.23 5.32
CA LYS A 49 2.42 -7.88 6.68
C LYS A 49 3.62 -7.60 7.58
N ASN A 50 4.67 -8.45 7.52
CA ASN A 50 5.88 -8.26 8.31
C ASN A 50 6.61 -6.97 7.93
N PHE A 51 6.72 -6.67 6.64
CA PHE A 51 7.29 -5.40 6.16
C PHE A 51 6.49 -4.18 6.68
N HIS A 52 5.16 -4.23 6.59
CA HIS A 52 4.30 -3.17 7.12
C HIS A 52 4.47 -2.96 8.63
N LEU A 53 4.61 -4.05 9.40
CA LEU A 53 4.86 -3.96 10.83
C LEU A 53 6.23 -3.32 11.13
N GLN A 54 7.28 -3.70 10.40
CA GLN A 54 8.61 -3.10 10.55
C GLN A 54 8.57 -1.59 10.30
N VAL A 55 7.95 -1.16 9.20
CA VAL A 55 7.80 0.27 8.87
C VAL A 55 6.94 1.00 9.92
N ALA A 56 5.86 0.39 10.41
CA ALA A 56 5.02 0.99 11.46
C ALA A 56 5.79 1.17 12.77
N HIS A 57 6.62 0.20 13.16
CA HIS A 57 7.49 0.33 14.33
C HIS A 57 8.54 1.40 14.15
N GLU A 58 9.19 1.45 12.99
CA GLU A 58 10.19 2.47 12.66
C GLU A 58 9.60 3.89 12.72
N LEU A 59 8.40 4.10 12.17
CA LEU A 59 7.70 5.39 12.28
C LEU A 59 7.43 5.77 13.74
N CYS A 60 6.97 4.81 14.57
CA CYS A 60 6.72 5.04 15.97
C CYS A 60 8.01 5.25 16.80
N ASP A 61 9.17 4.85 16.30
CA ASP A 61 10.46 5.14 16.94
C ASP A 61 10.89 6.60 16.71
N HIS A 62 10.50 7.17 15.56
CA HIS A 62 10.88 8.53 15.16
C HIS A 62 9.85 9.61 15.49
N ALA A 63 8.59 9.24 15.77
CA ALA A 63 7.51 10.19 15.99
C ALA A 63 6.57 9.76 17.11
N ASP A 64 6.08 10.76 17.89
CA ASP A 64 5.07 10.57 18.92
C ASP A 64 3.65 10.78 18.39
N MET A 65 3.52 11.54 17.30
CA MET A 65 2.25 11.80 16.63
C MET A 65 2.38 11.49 15.14
N ILE A 66 1.46 10.68 14.63
CA ILE A 66 1.44 10.23 13.24
C ILE A 66 0.09 10.58 12.63
N PHE A 67 0.12 11.35 11.55
CA PHE A 67 -1.04 11.74 10.77
C PHE A 67 -1.00 11.08 9.41
N VAL A 68 -2.11 10.52 8.97
CA VAL A 68 -2.21 9.84 7.67
C VAL A 68 -3.43 10.40 6.92
N GLU A 69 -3.29 10.62 5.64
CA GLU A 69 -4.42 11.03 4.80
C GLU A 69 -5.45 9.90 4.67
N ASP A 70 -6.75 10.24 4.84
CA ASP A 70 -7.85 9.30 4.59
C ASP A 70 -8.14 9.18 3.09
N ILE A 71 -7.31 8.39 2.40
CA ILE A 71 -7.45 8.14 0.97
C ILE A 71 -8.23 6.86 0.73
N ASP A 72 -9.29 6.93 -0.09
CA ASP A 72 -9.97 5.73 -0.58
C ASP A 72 -9.16 5.06 -1.70
N PHE A 73 -8.37 4.06 -1.32
CA PHE A 73 -7.55 3.29 -2.25
C PHE A 73 -8.36 2.47 -3.28
N ARG A 74 -9.68 2.27 -3.06
CA ARG A 74 -10.55 1.57 -4.03
C ARG A 74 -10.78 2.41 -5.28
N VAL A 75 -10.86 3.72 -5.14
CA VAL A 75 -10.98 4.64 -6.28
C VAL A 75 -9.70 4.62 -7.10
N SER A 76 -8.55 4.72 -6.44
CA SER A 76 -7.23 4.65 -7.09
C SER A 76 -6.95 3.28 -7.74
N ALA A 77 -7.56 2.20 -7.23
CA ALA A 77 -7.43 0.85 -7.77
C ALA A 77 -8.12 0.65 -9.12
N LYS A 78 -9.04 1.53 -9.53
CA LYS A 78 -9.72 1.47 -10.83
C LYS A 78 -8.86 2.02 -11.98
N GLY A 79 -7.77 2.73 -11.69
CA GLY A 79 -6.86 3.31 -12.67
C GLY A 79 -5.79 2.33 -13.16
N PHE A 80 -4.93 2.81 -14.07
CA PHE A 80 -3.82 2.05 -14.68
C PHE A 80 -2.88 1.42 -13.64
N LEU A 81 -2.68 2.05 -12.49
CA LEU A 81 -1.86 1.56 -11.38
C LEU A 81 -2.64 0.71 -10.37
N GLY A 82 -3.93 0.46 -10.60
CA GLY A 82 -4.83 -0.16 -9.63
C GLY A 82 -4.35 -1.50 -9.08
N LYS A 83 -3.80 -2.35 -9.93
CA LYS A 83 -3.24 -3.64 -9.51
C LYS A 83 -2.05 -3.47 -8.56
N ASN A 84 -1.18 -2.50 -8.81
CA ASN A 84 -0.03 -2.22 -7.96
C ASN A 84 -0.46 -1.62 -6.61
N MET A 85 -1.48 -0.78 -6.61
CA MET A 85 -2.07 -0.18 -5.40
C MET A 85 -2.70 -1.24 -4.50
N LEU A 86 -3.49 -2.16 -5.08
CA LEU A 86 -4.06 -3.31 -4.34
C LEU A 86 -2.97 -4.26 -3.84
N ASP A 87 -1.95 -4.53 -4.67
CA ASP A 87 -0.81 -5.37 -4.28
C ASP A 87 0.03 -4.75 -3.16
N ALA A 88 0.10 -3.42 -3.06
CA ALA A 88 0.79 -2.74 -1.96
C ALA A 88 0.05 -2.80 -0.62
N SER A 89 -1.26 -3.09 -0.63
CA SER A 89 -2.10 -3.25 0.57
C SER A 89 -2.04 -2.05 1.53
N PHE A 90 -2.13 -0.83 1.01
CA PHE A 90 -2.06 0.39 1.81
C PHE A 90 -3.12 0.45 2.92
N GLY A 91 -4.35 -0.03 2.65
CA GLY A 91 -5.39 -0.12 3.67
C GLY A 91 -4.98 -1.02 4.85
N GLN A 92 -4.32 -2.15 4.57
CA GLN A 92 -3.79 -3.01 5.62
C GLN A 92 -2.66 -2.33 6.41
N PHE A 93 -1.79 -1.58 5.73
CA PHE A 93 -0.74 -0.81 6.40
C PHE A 93 -1.32 0.20 7.37
N ARG A 94 -2.33 1.00 6.95
CA ARG A 94 -3.00 1.99 7.82
C ARG A 94 -3.57 1.34 9.08
N THR A 95 -4.27 0.22 8.94
CA THR A 95 -4.80 -0.55 10.07
C THR A 95 -3.70 -1.04 11.01
N LEU A 96 -2.60 -1.58 10.48
CA LEU A 96 -1.48 -2.05 11.28
C LEU A 96 -0.75 -0.89 11.99
N LEU A 97 -0.58 0.24 11.32
CA LEU A 97 0.05 1.44 11.87
C LEU A 97 -0.77 1.98 13.05
N SER A 98 -2.08 2.14 12.87
CA SER A 98 -2.99 2.55 13.94
C SER A 98 -2.89 1.62 15.16
N TRP A 99 -2.86 0.31 14.93
CA TRP A 99 -2.72 -0.67 16.00
C TRP A 99 -1.35 -0.57 16.72
N VAL A 100 -0.24 -0.38 15.99
CA VAL A 100 1.10 -0.22 16.57
C VAL A 100 1.18 1.07 17.37
N CYS A 101 0.62 2.18 16.88
CA CYS A 101 0.54 3.45 17.59
C CYS A 101 -0.20 3.29 18.92
N TRP A 102 -1.39 2.70 18.89
CA TRP A 102 -2.16 2.42 20.10
C TRP A 102 -1.38 1.58 21.10
N LYS A 103 -0.76 0.48 20.66
CA LYS A 103 0.03 -0.41 21.50
C LYS A 103 1.25 0.27 22.14
N ARG A 104 1.84 1.26 21.46
CA ARG A 104 3.02 1.99 21.93
C ARG A 104 2.69 3.32 22.61
N GLY A 105 1.41 3.63 22.79
CA GLY A 105 0.97 4.89 23.40
C GLY A 105 1.27 6.12 22.54
N LYS A 106 1.37 5.97 21.20
CA LYS A 106 1.58 7.05 20.26
C LYS A 106 0.25 7.57 19.72
N TYR A 107 0.19 8.86 19.39
CA TYR A 107 -1.00 9.46 18.81
C TYR A 107 -1.10 9.10 17.32
N PHE A 108 -2.28 8.67 16.89
CA PHE A 108 -2.59 8.39 15.48
C PHE A 108 -3.91 9.06 15.11
N ALA A 109 -3.90 9.81 14.00
CA ALA A 109 -5.12 10.41 13.45
C ALA A 109 -5.14 10.31 11.92
N GLU A 110 -6.34 10.14 11.38
CA GLU A 110 -6.60 10.26 9.95
C GLU A 110 -7.07 11.69 9.66
N VAL A 111 -6.49 12.32 8.65
CA VAL A 111 -6.81 13.70 8.23
C VAL A 111 -7.49 13.67 6.85
N ASP A 112 -8.41 14.59 6.64
CA ASP A 112 -9.08 14.72 5.34
C ASP A 112 -8.06 15.11 4.26
N HIS A 113 -8.05 14.37 3.17
CA HIS A 113 -7.16 14.59 2.02
C HIS A 113 -7.64 15.69 1.08
N LYS A 114 -8.87 16.20 1.29
CA LYS A 114 -9.45 17.21 0.39
C LYS A 114 -8.70 18.52 0.48
N TYR A 115 -8.30 19.02 -0.67
CA TYR A 115 -7.63 20.33 -0.83
C TYR A 115 -6.26 20.48 -0.18
N THR A 116 -5.67 19.43 0.39
CA THR A 116 -4.34 19.49 1.02
C THR A 116 -3.25 20.05 0.10
N SER A 117 -3.34 19.77 -1.22
CA SER A 117 -2.43 20.32 -2.24
C SER A 117 -2.83 21.71 -2.75
N GLN A 118 -3.98 22.24 -2.32
CA GLN A 118 -4.53 23.51 -2.81
C GLN A 118 -4.56 24.58 -1.73
N ILE A 119 -4.27 24.23 -0.49
CA ILE A 119 -4.21 25.17 0.64
C ILE A 119 -2.76 25.45 0.96
N CYS A 120 -2.40 26.75 1.00
CA CYS A 120 -1.07 27.16 1.42
C CYS A 120 -0.89 26.86 2.92
N PRO A 121 0.15 26.09 3.33
CA PRO A 121 0.34 25.76 4.76
C PRO A 121 0.77 26.99 5.59
N HIS A 122 1.26 28.05 4.96
CA HIS A 122 1.72 29.25 5.64
C HIS A 122 0.58 30.24 5.93
N CYS A 123 -0.21 30.59 4.91
CA CYS A 123 -1.26 31.59 5.02
C CYS A 123 -2.69 31.01 5.05
N GLY A 124 -2.88 29.71 4.82
CA GLY A 124 -4.19 29.05 4.80
C GLY A 124 -5.05 29.39 3.57
N THR A 125 -4.54 30.17 2.62
CA THR A 125 -5.29 30.59 1.44
C THR A 125 -5.47 29.41 0.48
N HIS A 126 -6.70 29.27 -0.06
CA HIS A 126 -7.01 28.27 -1.07
C HIS A 126 -6.61 28.76 -2.46
N THR A 127 -5.54 28.20 -3.01
CA THR A 127 -4.93 28.65 -4.29
C THR A 127 -5.56 28.00 -5.52
N GLY A 128 -6.50 27.05 -5.33
CA GLY A 128 -7.10 26.31 -6.42
C GLY A 128 -6.17 25.24 -7.00
N LYS A 129 -6.62 24.61 -8.10
CA LYS A 129 -5.83 23.61 -8.80
C LYS A 129 -4.74 24.27 -9.62
N LYS A 130 -3.49 24.06 -9.24
CA LYS A 130 -2.32 24.55 -9.96
C LYS A 130 -2.00 23.66 -11.16
N GLU A 131 -1.40 24.25 -12.21
CA GLU A 131 -0.83 23.50 -13.30
C GLU A 131 0.44 22.74 -12.85
N LEU A 132 0.78 21.64 -13.55
CA LEU A 132 1.93 20.80 -13.22
C LEU A 132 3.27 21.53 -13.32
N SER A 133 3.32 22.65 -14.03
CA SER A 133 4.46 23.55 -14.17
C SER A 133 4.64 24.50 -12.98
N GLU A 134 3.56 24.82 -12.25
CA GLU A 134 3.59 25.73 -11.11
C GLU A 134 3.90 24.98 -9.82
N ARG A 135 5.16 24.99 -9.39
CA ARG A 135 5.60 24.33 -8.15
C ARG A 135 5.72 25.24 -6.95
N GLU A 136 5.70 26.54 -7.17
CA GLU A 136 5.87 27.54 -6.13
C GLU A 136 4.59 28.35 -5.94
N HIS A 137 4.29 28.67 -4.72
CA HIS A 137 3.23 29.59 -4.35
C HIS A 137 3.87 30.83 -3.72
N ASN A 138 3.76 31.95 -4.40
CA ASN A 138 4.12 33.24 -3.82
C ASN A 138 2.90 33.72 -3.03
N SER A 139 3.02 33.75 -1.72
CA SER A 139 2.09 34.46 -0.86
C SER A 139 2.50 35.94 -0.93
N ASP A 140 1.91 36.66 -1.88
CA ASP A 140 1.99 38.11 -1.80
C ASP A 140 1.18 38.54 -0.58
N ASP A 141 1.78 39.41 0.25
CA ASP A 141 1.29 39.96 1.52
C ASP A 141 -0.09 40.58 1.45
#